data_4f87dd082fa270912c8caf578d863b1e
#
_entry.id   4f87dd082fa270912c8caf578d863b1e
#
_cell.length_a   1.000
_cell.length_b   1.000
_cell.length_c   1.000
_cell.angle_alpha   90.00
_cell.angle_beta   90.00
_cell.angle_gamma   90.00
#
_symmetry.space_group_name_H-M   'P 1'
#
loop_
_entity.id
_entity.type
_entity.pdbx_description
1 polymer ?
#
loop_
_entity_poly.entity_id
_entity_poly.type
_entity_poly.pdbx_seq_one_letter_code
_entity_poly.pdbx_strand_id
1 'polypeptide(L)'
;QGIKRTFPRRKKAMIFAAGLGTRLKPLTDTRPKALVEIAGKPLIEHVLQKLVSAGFNDIVVNVHHFADMIEEWGRNIVETPYYKDKNIRISFSDERHELLETGGGILHAAALLTNNNPEHKFLVHNVDILSNLNLDEFWTKSHGSADAVLVVSKRKTARYLIFDDEMNLVGWTNISTGEIKSPYEEVHEQLSQRPQDALDFRNYHLRAFSGIHLI
;
A
#
# COMPACT_ATOMS: atom_id res chain seq x y z
N GLN A 1 30.12 28.05 -16.71
CA GLN A 1 29.99 26.91 -15.78
C GLN A 1 28.56 26.87 -15.31
N GLY A 2 27.74 25.95 -15.87
CA GLY A 2 26.35 25.81 -15.50
C GLY A 2 26.22 25.07 -14.16
N ILE A 3 25.61 25.70 -13.17
CA ILE A 3 25.25 25.08 -11.91
C ILE A 3 24.13 24.07 -12.24
N LYS A 4 24.45 22.76 -12.27
CA LYS A 4 23.43 21.71 -12.27
C LYS A 4 22.72 21.80 -10.93
N ARG A 5 21.52 22.39 -10.91
CA ARG A 5 20.60 22.26 -9.78
C ARG A 5 20.15 20.80 -9.74
N THR A 6 20.78 19.99 -8.92
CA THR A 6 20.26 18.67 -8.55
C THR A 6 19.06 18.91 -7.63
N PHE A 7 17.86 18.80 -8.19
CA PHE A 7 16.68 18.73 -7.34
C PHE A 7 16.81 17.48 -6.45
N PRO A 8 16.53 17.57 -5.15
CA PRO A 8 16.57 16.40 -4.30
C PRO A 8 15.64 15.33 -4.88
N ARG A 9 16.14 14.09 -5.00
CA ARG A 9 15.35 12.96 -5.50
C ARG A 9 14.12 12.82 -4.62
N ARG A 10 12.94 12.88 -5.24
CA ARG A 10 11.67 12.73 -4.52
C ARG A 10 11.37 11.24 -4.40
N LYS A 11 11.30 10.73 -3.16
CA LYS A 11 10.74 9.42 -2.91
C LYS A 11 9.23 9.49 -3.10
N LYS A 12 8.69 8.60 -3.90
CA LYS A 12 7.27 8.56 -4.26
C LYS A 12 6.53 7.48 -3.51
N ALA A 13 5.34 7.81 -3.02
CA ALA A 13 4.46 6.84 -2.38
C ALA A 13 3.00 7.05 -2.79
N MET A 14 2.21 5.98 -2.76
CA MET A 14 0.77 6.00 -2.92
C MET A 14 0.10 5.56 -1.61
N ILE A 15 -0.88 6.33 -1.14
CA ILE A 15 -1.76 5.94 -0.05
C ILE A 15 -3.07 5.43 -0.64
N PHE A 16 -3.40 4.17 -0.38
CA PHE A 16 -4.67 3.57 -0.79
C PHE A 16 -5.78 4.00 0.18
N ALA A 17 -6.62 4.96 -0.24
CA ALA A 17 -7.67 5.58 0.56
C ALA A 17 -9.09 5.42 -0.02
N ALA A 18 -9.24 4.84 -1.21
CA ALA A 18 -10.52 4.71 -1.93
C ALA A 18 -11.50 3.69 -1.31
N GLY A 19 -11.10 2.94 -0.28
CA GLY A 19 -11.93 1.91 0.33
C GLY A 19 -13.20 2.45 1.00
N LEU A 20 -14.34 1.77 0.80
CA LEU A 20 -15.66 2.17 1.31
C LEU A 20 -15.80 2.15 2.84
N GLY A 21 -14.92 1.46 3.55
CA GLY A 21 -14.91 1.42 5.02
C GLY A 21 -16.15 0.79 5.66
N THR A 22 -16.86 -0.09 4.96
CA THR A 22 -18.15 -0.69 5.41
C THR A 22 -18.10 -1.36 6.78
N ARG A 23 -16.93 -1.90 7.16
CA ARG A 23 -16.71 -2.54 8.48
C ARG A 23 -16.58 -1.55 9.63
N LEU A 24 -16.40 -0.26 9.36
CA LEU A 24 -16.28 0.81 10.36
C LEU A 24 -17.59 1.59 10.54
N LYS A 25 -18.69 1.17 9.96
CA LYS A 25 -20.00 1.78 10.22
C LYS A 25 -20.34 1.72 11.71
N PRO A 26 -20.96 2.79 12.28
CA PRO A 26 -21.51 3.98 11.61
C PRO A 26 -20.50 5.12 11.38
N LEU A 27 -19.23 4.99 11.76
CA LEU A 27 -18.21 6.04 11.64
C LEU A 27 -17.99 6.49 10.18
N THR A 28 -18.21 5.60 9.24
CA THR A 28 -18.01 5.84 7.79
C THR A 28 -19.30 6.19 7.05
N ASP A 29 -20.40 6.45 7.74
CA ASP A 29 -21.66 6.89 7.11
C ASP A 29 -21.59 8.35 6.63
N THR A 30 -20.77 9.18 7.28
CA THR A 30 -20.66 10.63 7.00
C THR A 30 -19.26 11.10 6.61
N ARG A 31 -18.28 10.20 6.60
CA ARG A 31 -16.89 10.52 6.24
C ARG A 31 -16.17 9.31 5.66
N PRO A 32 -15.12 9.50 4.83
CA PRO A 32 -14.34 8.38 4.33
C PRO A 32 -13.54 7.72 5.46
N LYS A 33 -13.26 6.43 5.33
CA LYS A 33 -12.44 5.67 6.28
C LYS A 33 -11.10 6.35 6.58
N ALA A 34 -10.49 6.97 5.57
CA ALA A 34 -9.22 7.67 5.69
C ALA A 34 -9.25 8.81 6.71
N LEU A 35 -10.41 9.43 6.90
CA LEU A 35 -10.61 10.55 7.84
C LEU A 35 -11.21 10.12 9.19
N VAL A 36 -11.35 8.83 9.46
CA VAL A 36 -11.67 8.34 10.80
C VAL A 36 -10.48 8.59 11.72
N GLU A 37 -10.75 9.20 12.88
CA GLU A 37 -9.71 9.58 13.83
C GLU A 37 -9.33 8.42 14.76
N ILE A 38 -8.02 8.26 14.97
CA ILE A 38 -7.41 7.39 15.98
C ILE A 38 -6.39 8.24 16.75
N ALA A 39 -6.50 8.24 18.07
CA ALA A 39 -5.61 9.04 18.93
C ALA A 39 -5.53 10.52 18.54
N GLY A 40 -6.68 11.11 18.16
CA GLY A 40 -6.82 12.52 17.83
C GLY A 40 -6.32 12.95 16.45
N LYS A 41 -6.03 11.99 15.56
CA LYS A 41 -5.60 12.27 14.17
C LYS A 41 -6.31 11.35 13.18
N PRO A 42 -6.63 11.82 11.96
CA PRO A 42 -7.12 10.96 10.88
C PRO A 42 -6.16 9.83 10.55
N LEU A 43 -6.70 8.65 10.18
CA LEU A 43 -5.90 7.51 9.74
C LEU A 43 -4.89 7.88 8.65
N ILE A 44 -5.32 8.65 7.67
CA ILE A 44 -4.46 9.09 6.56
C ILE A 44 -3.30 9.97 7.04
N GLU A 45 -3.50 10.77 8.11
CA GLU A 45 -2.44 11.59 8.68
C GLU A 45 -1.37 10.76 9.37
N HIS A 46 -1.74 9.68 10.08
CA HIS A 46 -0.77 8.74 10.64
C HIS A 46 0.13 8.14 9.55
N VAL A 47 -0.47 7.71 8.44
CA VAL A 47 0.28 7.14 7.30
C VAL A 47 1.15 8.22 6.64
N LEU A 48 0.60 9.42 6.38
CA LEU A 48 1.35 10.53 5.81
C LEU A 48 2.56 10.90 6.67
N GLN A 49 2.36 11.04 7.98
CA GLN A 49 3.45 11.38 8.91
C GLN A 49 4.56 10.33 8.88
N LYS A 50 4.20 9.05 8.84
CA LYS A 50 5.14 7.95 8.73
C LYS A 50 5.94 7.98 7.41
N LEU A 51 5.26 8.19 6.28
CA LEU A 51 5.90 8.32 4.97
C LEU A 51 6.87 9.51 4.93
N VAL A 52 6.42 10.67 5.40
CA VAL A 52 7.23 11.89 5.42
C VAL A 52 8.46 11.73 6.32
N SER A 53 8.31 11.08 7.47
CA SER A 53 9.44 10.79 8.37
C SER A 53 10.46 9.84 7.74
N ALA A 54 10.07 9.01 6.79
CA ALA A 54 10.94 8.14 6.00
C ALA A 54 11.46 8.79 4.71
N GLY A 55 11.24 10.09 4.53
CA GLY A 55 11.74 10.88 3.40
C GLY A 55 10.89 10.83 2.13
N PHE A 56 9.66 10.30 2.18
CA PHE A 56 8.71 10.39 1.07
C PHE A 56 8.07 11.78 1.06
N ASN A 57 8.14 12.47 -0.07
CA ASN A 57 7.63 13.83 -0.21
C ASN A 57 6.80 14.07 -1.48
N ASP A 58 6.55 13.03 -2.25
CA ASP A 58 5.67 13.04 -3.42
C ASP A 58 4.63 11.92 -3.22
N ILE A 59 3.44 12.32 -2.79
CA ILE A 59 2.41 11.41 -2.31
C ILE A 59 1.23 11.43 -3.29
N VAL A 60 0.81 10.26 -3.75
CA VAL A 60 -0.42 10.07 -4.51
C VAL A 60 -1.47 9.45 -3.59
N VAL A 61 -2.67 9.99 -3.56
CA VAL A 61 -3.79 9.44 -2.79
C VAL A 61 -4.91 9.09 -3.75
N ASN A 62 -5.33 7.82 -3.79
CA ASN A 62 -6.54 7.51 -4.56
C ASN A 62 -7.79 7.84 -3.75
N VAL A 63 -8.79 8.39 -4.42
CA VAL A 63 -10.03 8.86 -3.82
C VAL A 63 -11.24 8.32 -4.58
N HIS A 64 -12.29 7.94 -3.84
CA HIS A 64 -13.56 7.45 -4.40
C HIS A 64 -14.74 8.04 -3.61
N HIS A 65 -15.23 7.34 -2.59
CA HIS A 65 -16.32 7.79 -1.74
C HIS A 65 -15.88 8.95 -0.85
N PHE A 66 -16.65 10.04 -0.79
CA PHE A 66 -16.28 11.29 -0.09
C PHE A 66 -14.93 11.89 -0.55
N ALA A 67 -14.62 11.80 -1.84
CA ALA A 67 -13.37 12.27 -2.42
C ALA A 67 -13.06 13.73 -2.05
N ASP A 68 -14.06 14.62 -2.14
CA ASP A 68 -13.89 16.05 -1.82
C ASP A 68 -13.34 16.29 -0.41
N MET A 69 -13.77 15.49 0.57
CA MET A 69 -13.29 15.60 1.96
C MET A 69 -11.80 15.24 2.07
N ILE A 70 -11.35 14.20 1.36
CA ILE A 70 -9.93 13.79 1.37
C ILE A 70 -9.08 14.84 0.64
N GLU A 71 -9.57 15.36 -0.48
CA GLU A 71 -8.88 16.41 -1.24
C GLU A 71 -8.75 17.70 -0.43
N GLU A 72 -9.83 18.12 0.26
CA GLU A 72 -9.81 19.29 1.15
C GLU A 72 -8.80 19.08 2.30
N TRP A 73 -8.84 17.91 2.94
CA TRP A 73 -7.87 17.54 3.96
C TRP A 73 -6.44 17.65 3.41
N GLY A 74 -6.16 17.09 2.24
CA GLY A 74 -4.82 17.09 1.64
C GLY A 74 -4.31 18.48 1.28
N ARG A 75 -5.20 19.37 0.81
CA ARG A 75 -4.84 20.79 0.58
C ARG A 75 -4.50 21.52 1.87
N ASN A 76 -5.22 21.24 2.94
CA ASN A 76 -5.04 21.92 4.21
C ASN A 76 -3.84 21.39 5.00
N ILE A 77 -3.59 20.08 5.00
CA ILE A 77 -2.53 19.46 5.81
C ILE A 77 -1.12 19.94 5.42
N VAL A 78 -0.86 20.16 4.14
CA VAL A 78 0.46 20.61 3.66
C VAL A 78 0.83 22.02 4.11
N GLU A 79 -0.17 22.85 4.45
CA GLU A 79 0.01 24.22 4.98
C GLU A 79 0.23 24.26 6.48
N THR A 80 0.04 23.15 7.19
CA THR A 80 0.25 23.13 8.64
C THR A 80 1.74 23.24 9.01
N PRO A 81 2.09 23.76 10.19
CA PRO A 81 3.48 24.00 10.58
C PRO A 81 4.40 22.79 10.46
N TYR A 82 3.88 21.59 10.75
CA TYR A 82 4.67 20.36 10.67
C TYR A 82 5.08 20.00 9.24
N TYR A 83 4.22 20.25 8.25
CA TYR A 83 4.44 19.80 6.86
C TYR A 83 4.96 20.91 5.95
N LYS A 84 4.70 22.16 6.25
CA LYS A 84 4.99 23.32 5.39
C LYS A 84 6.43 23.38 4.89
N ASP A 85 7.39 23.10 5.78
CA ASP A 85 8.83 23.18 5.44
C ASP A 85 9.39 21.86 4.87
N LYS A 86 8.57 20.84 4.72
CA LYS A 86 9.01 19.52 4.24
C LYS A 86 8.89 19.35 2.72
N ASN A 87 8.44 20.38 2.00
CA ASN A 87 8.28 20.37 0.54
C ASN A 87 7.48 19.16 0.03
N ILE A 88 6.35 18.87 0.69
CA ILE A 88 5.48 17.75 0.37
C ILE A 88 4.54 18.15 -0.76
N ARG A 89 4.37 17.25 -1.72
CA ARG A 89 3.34 17.32 -2.74
C ARG A 89 2.34 16.19 -2.54
N ILE A 90 1.05 16.51 -2.51
CA ILE A 90 -0.04 15.53 -2.53
C ILE A 90 -0.78 15.69 -3.85
N SER A 91 -0.94 14.59 -4.58
CA SER A 91 -1.72 14.51 -5.80
C SER A 91 -2.83 13.47 -5.62
N PHE A 92 -3.97 13.65 -6.28
CA PHE A 92 -5.10 12.76 -6.14
C PHE A 92 -5.34 11.96 -7.43
N SER A 93 -5.55 10.65 -7.28
CA SER A 93 -6.01 9.75 -8.33
C SER A 93 -7.52 9.55 -8.13
N ASP A 94 -8.32 10.14 -9.00
CA ASP A 94 -9.78 10.20 -8.85
C ASP A 94 -10.45 8.95 -9.42
N GLU A 95 -11.04 8.14 -8.54
CA GLU A 95 -11.78 6.91 -8.86
C GLU A 95 -13.30 7.08 -8.60
N ARG A 96 -13.85 8.32 -8.57
CA ARG A 96 -15.25 8.57 -8.22
C ARG A 96 -16.25 7.84 -9.10
N HIS A 97 -15.91 7.60 -10.36
CA HIS A 97 -16.80 6.97 -11.33
C HIS A 97 -16.79 5.44 -11.25
N GLU A 98 -15.70 4.85 -10.79
CA GLU A 98 -15.55 3.42 -10.68
C GLU A 98 -14.55 3.09 -9.57
N LEU A 99 -14.97 2.26 -8.60
CA LEU A 99 -14.06 1.76 -7.57
C LEU A 99 -13.15 0.71 -8.19
N LEU A 100 -11.89 1.08 -8.36
CA LEU A 100 -10.85 0.19 -8.84
C LEU A 100 -10.25 -0.58 -7.65
N GLU A 101 -10.04 -1.88 -7.82
CA GLU A 101 -9.32 -2.67 -6.82
C GLU A 101 -7.82 -2.32 -6.86
N THR A 102 -7.01 -2.94 -5.99
CA THR A 102 -5.60 -2.57 -5.77
C THR A 102 -4.82 -2.42 -7.09
N GLY A 103 -4.85 -3.42 -7.96
CA GLY A 103 -4.15 -3.37 -9.25
C GLY A 103 -4.69 -2.30 -10.20
N GLY A 104 -6.02 -2.17 -10.29
CA GLY A 104 -6.68 -1.15 -11.09
C GLY A 104 -6.38 0.26 -10.62
N GLY A 105 -6.41 0.51 -9.29
CA GLY A 105 -6.08 1.79 -8.70
C GLY A 105 -4.62 2.22 -8.95
N ILE A 106 -3.66 1.28 -8.87
CA ILE A 106 -2.27 1.55 -9.23
C ILE A 106 -2.13 1.91 -10.71
N LEU A 107 -2.77 1.13 -11.58
CA LEU A 107 -2.74 1.38 -13.02
C LEU A 107 -3.38 2.73 -13.38
N HIS A 108 -4.49 3.09 -12.74
CA HIS A 108 -5.15 4.38 -12.92
C HIS A 108 -4.25 5.54 -12.49
N ALA A 109 -3.52 5.37 -11.38
CA ALA A 109 -2.56 6.35 -10.87
C ALA A 109 -1.21 6.34 -11.58
N ALA A 110 -0.97 5.46 -12.57
CA ALA A 110 0.34 5.22 -13.18
C ALA A 110 1.03 6.50 -13.66
N ALA A 111 0.29 7.40 -14.32
CA ALA A 111 0.86 8.67 -14.81
C ALA A 111 1.38 9.55 -13.65
N LEU A 112 0.70 9.57 -12.50
CA LEU A 112 1.14 10.30 -11.31
C LEU A 112 2.33 9.62 -10.64
N LEU A 113 2.38 8.29 -10.65
CA LEU A 113 3.42 7.49 -10.00
C LEU A 113 4.72 7.46 -10.79
N THR A 114 4.67 7.50 -12.12
CA THR A 114 5.86 7.42 -12.99
C THR A 114 6.42 8.79 -13.37
N ASN A 115 5.59 9.84 -13.36
CA ASN A 115 6.05 11.19 -13.73
C ASN A 115 7.11 11.71 -12.73
N ASN A 116 8.24 12.22 -13.26
CA ASN A 116 9.38 12.68 -12.48
C ASN A 116 9.94 11.63 -11.48
N ASN A 117 9.79 10.36 -11.81
CA ASN A 117 10.27 9.23 -11.03
C ASN A 117 11.30 8.42 -11.85
N PRO A 118 12.58 8.84 -11.90
CA PRO A 118 13.59 8.20 -12.73
C PRO A 118 13.95 6.77 -12.29
N GLU A 119 13.65 6.42 -11.03
CA GLU A 119 13.88 5.07 -10.52
C GLU A 119 12.70 4.15 -10.83
N HIS A 120 11.57 4.68 -11.32
CA HIS A 120 10.32 3.96 -11.54
C HIS A 120 9.85 3.16 -10.31
N LYS A 121 10.33 3.53 -9.13
CA LYS A 121 10.08 2.86 -7.87
C LYS A 121 9.16 3.72 -6.99
N PHE A 122 8.14 3.12 -6.42
CA PHE A 122 7.24 3.79 -5.48
C PHE A 122 6.73 2.81 -4.41
N LEU A 123 6.41 3.36 -3.24
CA LEU A 123 5.81 2.61 -2.15
C LEU A 123 4.29 2.72 -2.21
N VAL A 124 3.59 1.62 -2.00
CA VAL A 124 2.12 1.61 -1.80
C VAL A 124 1.83 1.26 -0.35
N HIS A 125 0.97 2.05 0.30
CA HIS A 125 0.61 1.87 1.69
C HIS A 125 -0.91 2.00 1.86
N ASN A 126 -1.55 0.97 2.39
CA ASN A 126 -2.97 1.04 2.72
C ASN A 126 -3.19 2.03 3.88
N VAL A 127 -4.25 2.84 3.79
CA VAL A 127 -4.55 3.89 4.77
C VAL A 127 -4.91 3.36 6.16
N ASP A 128 -5.39 2.13 6.25
CA ASP A 128 -5.83 1.49 7.50
C ASP A 128 -4.77 0.62 8.17
N ILE A 129 -3.53 0.71 7.73
CA ILE A 129 -2.42 -0.03 8.31
C ILE A 129 -1.58 0.91 9.19
N LEU A 130 -1.53 0.59 10.47
CA LEU A 130 -0.58 1.18 11.42
C LEU A 130 0.48 0.12 11.74
N SER A 131 1.72 0.41 11.46
CA SER A 131 2.84 -0.53 11.64
C SER A 131 4.06 0.14 12.24
N ASN A 132 4.93 -0.64 12.85
CA ASN A 132 6.26 -0.21 13.31
C ASN A 132 7.36 -0.48 12.28
N LEU A 133 7.02 -0.88 11.05
CA LEU A 133 7.97 -1.11 9.97
C LEU A 133 8.79 0.16 9.71
N ASN A 134 10.11 0.02 9.64
CA ASN A 134 10.99 1.10 9.18
C ASN A 134 10.90 1.20 7.65
N LEU A 135 10.17 2.21 7.16
CA LEU A 135 9.93 2.39 5.72
C LEU A 135 11.19 2.82 4.96
N ASP A 136 12.10 3.56 5.59
CA ASP A 136 13.35 3.95 4.96
C ASP A 136 14.28 2.74 4.78
N GLU A 137 14.37 1.89 5.78
CA GLU A 137 15.10 0.63 5.69
C GLU A 137 14.49 -0.31 4.65
N PHE A 138 13.16 -0.45 4.64
CA PHE A 138 12.44 -1.23 3.63
C PHE A 138 12.70 -0.71 2.22
N TRP A 139 12.61 0.60 2.02
CA TRP A 139 12.94 1.24 0.75
C TRP A 139 14.37 0.97 0.30
N THR A 140 15.33 1.11 1.22
CA THR A 140 16.76 1.02 0.93
C THR A 140 17.21 -0.42 0.68
N LYS A 141 16.69 -1.38 1.46
CA LYS A 141 17.08 -2.79 1.35
C LYS A 141 16.35 -3.54 0.25
N SER A 142 15.23 -3.02 -0.24
CA SER A 142 14.47 -3.63 -1.33
C SER A 142 15.08 -3.25 -2.68
N HIS A 143 16.28 -3.71 -2.93
CA HIS A 143 16.98 -3.61 -4.20
C HIS A 143 17.05 -4.99 -4.84
N GLY A 144 16.81 -5.07 -6.15
CA GLY A 144 16.90 -6.31 -6.89
C GLY A 144 16.10 -6.27 -8.18
N SER A 145 16.01 -7.41 -8.84
CA SER A 145 15.27 -7.62 -10.09
C SER A 145 13.79 -7.96 -9.89
N ALA A 146 13.27 -7.84 -8.65
CA ALA A 146 11.87 -8.12 -8.38
C ALA A 146 10.99 -6.96 -8.83
N ASP A 147 9.91 -7.27 -9.57
CA ASP A 147 8.92 -6.29 -10.01
C ASP A 147 8.12 -5.70 -8.84
N ALA A 148 7.98 -6.46 -7.75
CA ALA A 148 7.34 -6.00 -6.52
C ALA A 148 7.93 -6.67 -5.27
N VAL A 149 7.97 -5.94 -4.15
CA VAL A 149 8.39 -6.46 -2.84
C VAL A 149 7.27 -6.21 -1.83
N LEU A 150 6.78 -7.28 -1.22
CA LEU A 150 5.58 -7.27 -0.37
C LEU A 150 5.97 -7.40 1.11
N VAL A 151 5.34 -6.61 1.98
CA VAL A 151 5.41 -6.82 3.42
C VAL A 151 4.38 -7.86 3.83
N VAL A 152 4.84 -8.95 4.42
CA VAL A 152 3.99 -10.08 4.81
C VAL A 152 4.27 -10.53 6.25
N SER A 153 3.33 -11.26 6.84
CA SER A 153 3.46 -11.78 8.21
C SER A 153 2.77 -13.14 8.39
N LYS A 154 3.09 -13.82 9.49
CA LYS A 154 2.45 -15.10 9.88
C LYS A 154 1.14 -14.92 10.65
N ARG A 155 0.47 -13.76 10.59
CA ARG A 155 -0.81 -13.56 11.29
C ARG A 155 -1.90 -14.45 10.73
N LYS A 156 -2.85 -14.84 11.58
CA LYS A 156 -4.03 -15.61 11.16
C LYS A 156 -4.97 -14.76 10.30
N THR A 157 -5.39 -15.33 9.17
CA THR A 157 -6.37 -14.75 8.25
C THR A 157 -7.03 -15.88 7.44
N ALA A 158 -8.08 -15.60 6.72
CA ALA A 158 -8.62 -16.53 5.74
C ALA A 158 -7.87 -16.48 4.39
N ARG A 159 -7.17 -15.38 4.09
CA ARG A 159 -6.56 -15.13 2.78
C ARG A 159 -5.06 -15.00 2.92
N TYR A 160 -4.34 -15.85 2.19
CA TYR A 160 -2.87 -15.87 2.21
C TYR A 160 -2.30 -15.76 0.80
N LEU A 161 -1.16 -15.10 0.71
CA LEU A 161 -0.25 -15.22 -0.41
C LEU A 161 0.59 -16.49 -0.21
N ILE A 162 0.90 -17.16 -1.31
CA ILE A 162 1.69 -18.40 -1.33
C ILE A 162 3.05 -18.06 -1.89
N PHE A 163 4.10 -18.36 -1.15
CA PHE A 163 5.50 -18.17 -1.54
C PHE A 163 6.22 -19.51 -1.61
N ASP A 164 7.20 -19.61 -2.50
CA ASP A 164 8.17 -20.70 -2.53
C ASP A 164 9.29 -20.53 -1.47
N ASP A 165 10.27 -21.44 -1.43
CA ASP A 165 11.40 -21.39 -0.49
C ASP A 165 12.33 -20.17 -0.74
N GLU A 166 12.39 -19.65 -1.96
CA GLU A 166 13.11 -18.44 -2.34
C GLU A 166 12.30 -17.17 -2.07
N MET A 167 11.10 -17.31 -1.49
CA MET A 167 10.16 -16.22 -1.22
C MET A 167 9.66 -15.51 -2.48
N ASN A 168 9.56 -16.21 -3.62
CA ASN A 168 8.83 -15.72 -4.78
C ASN A 168 7.33 -15.97 -4.60
N LEU A 169 6.51 -14.99 -4.99
CA LEU A 169 5.06 -15.13 -4.97
C LEU A 169 4.61 -16.09 -6.08
N VAL A 170 4.04 -17.22 -5.69
CA VAL A 170 3.59 -18.29 -6.61
C VAL A 170 2.09 -18.49 -6.62
N GLY A 171 1.34 -17.81 -5.75
CA GLY A 171 -0.12 -17.92 -5.74
C GLY A 171 -0.79 -17.20 -4.57
N TRP A 172 -2.09 -17.44 -4.49
CA TRP A 172 -2.97 -16.96 -3.44
C TRP A 172 -3.95 -18.04 -3.05
N THR A 173 -4.37 -18.07 -1.79
CA THR A 173 -5.41 -18.99 -1.32
C THR A 173 -6.36 -18.33 -0.31
N ASN A 174 -7.61 -18.79 -0.34
CA ASN A 174 -8.58 -18.55 0.73
C ASN A 174 -8.84 -19.88 1.45
N ILE A 175 -8.30 -20.03 2.64
CA ILE A 175 -8.41 -21.28 3.42
C ILE A 175 -9.82 -21.57 3.93
N SER A 176 -10.71 -20.55 3.98
CA SER A 176 -12.12 -20.74 4.38
C SER A 176 -12.97 -21.35 3.25
N THR A 177 -12.63 -21.07 2.00
CA THR A 177 -13.34 -21.58 0.82
C THR A 177 -12.62 -22.73 0.13
N GLY A 178 -11.33 -22.94 0.44
CA GLY A 178 -10.46 -23.88 -0.25
C GLY A 178 -9.98 -23.38 -1.63
N GLU A 179 -10.29 -22.15 -2.00
CA GLU A 179 -9.89 -21.58 -3.29
C GLU A 179 -8.37 -21.35 -3.34
N ILE A 180 -7.74 -21.80 -4.42
CA ILE A 180 -6.32 -21.58 -4.72
C ILE A 180 -6.23 -20.94 -6.11
N LYS A 181 -5.49 -19.83 -6.23
CA LYS A 181 -5.15 -19.16 -7.48
C LYS A 181 -3.64 -19.22 -7.68
N SER A 182 -3.20 -19.94 -8.68
CA SER A 182 -1.79 -20.04 -9.05
C SER A 182 -1.68 -20.37 -10.56
N PRO A 183 -0.69 -19.84 -11.27
CA PRO A 183 -0.40 -20.27 -12.64
C PRO A 183 0.30 -21.64 -12.67
N TYR A 184 0.71 -22.19 -11.52
CA TYR A 184 1.47 -23.43 -11.40
C TYR A 184 0.56 -24.56 -10.89
N GLU A 185 0.39 -25.63 -11.67
CA GLU A 185 -0.44 -26.79 -11.33
C GLU A 185 0.08 -27.51 -10.09
N GLU A 186 1.39 -27.60 -9.93
CA GLU A 186 2.04 -28.20 -8.76
C GLU A 186 1.64 -27.53 -7.45
N VAL A 187 1.44 -26.20 -7.43
CA VAL A 187 0.98 -25.46 -6.25
C VAL A 187 -0.42 -25.94 -5.84
N HIS A 188 -1.33 -26.14 -6.80
CA HIS A 188 -2.67 -26.65 -6.54
C HIS A 188 -2.63 -28.07 -5.96
N GLU A 189 -1.85 -28.97 -6.54
CA GLU A 189 -1.72 -30.35 -6.11
C GLU A 189 -1.15 -30.46 -4.69
N GLN A 190 -0.06 -29.75 -4.41
CA GLN A 190 0.60 -29.84 -3.12
C GLN A 190 -0.23 -29.19 -2.00
N LEU A 191 -0.80 -28.00 -2.25
CA LEU A 191 -1.58 -27.31 -1.23
C LEU A 191 -2.93 -27.95 -0.94
N SER A 192 -3.49 -28.73 -1.85
CA SER A 192 -4.68 -29.56 -1.58
C SER A 192 -4.47 -30.57 -0.46
N GLN A 193 -3.23 -30.98 -0.22
CA GLN A 193 -2.82 -31.94 0.83
C GLN A 193 -2.36 -31.24 2.13
N ARG A 194 -2.37 -29.91 2.17
CA ARG A 194 -1.88 -29.14 3.31
C ARG A 194 -2.75 -29.36 4.54
N PRO A 195 -2.16 -29.62 5.74
CA PRO A 195 -2.89 -29.60 6.99
C PRO A 195 -3.54 -28.24 7.23
N GLN A 196 -4.76 -28.21 7.75
CA GLN A 196 -5.60 -27.00 7.84
C GLN A 196 -4.89 -25.80 8.50
N ASP A 197 -4.11 -26.04 9.55
CA ASP A 197 -3.47 -24.99 10.34
C ASP A 197 -2.00 -24.73 9.97
N ALA A 198 -1.44 -25.45 9.01
CA ALA A 198 -0.04 -25.28 8.61
C ALA A 198 0.14 -24.04 7.73
N LEU A 199 0.94 -23.08 8.18
CA LEU A 199 1.34 -21.92 7.36
C LEU A 199 2.59 -22.17 6.54
N ASP A 200 3.38 -23.16 6.93
CA ASP A 200 4.54 -23.64 6.18
C ASP A 200 4.29 -25.12 5.87
N PHE A 201 4.28 -25.51 4.61
CA PHE A 201 4.01 -26.88 4.17
C PHE A 201 4.82 -27.24 2.93
N ARG A 202 5.68 -28.25 3.04
CA ARG A 202 6.66 -28.61 2.01
C ARG A 202 7.50 -27.37 1.66
N ASN A 203 7.58 -27.05 0.38
CA ASN A 203 8.34 -25.90 -0.15
C ASN A 203 7.48 -24.63 -0.28
N TYR A 204 6.33 -24.57 0.40
CA TYR A 204 5.42 -23.43 0.31
C TYR A 204 5.17 -22.77 1.65
N HIS A 205 5.10 -21.44 1.62
CA HIS A 205 4.90 -20.58 2.77
C HIS A 205 3.68 -19.71 2.58
N LEU A 206 2.67 -19.86 3.45
CA LEU A 206 1.48 -19.02 3.46
C LEU A 206 1.74 -17.80 4.33
N ARG A 207 1.60 -16.61 3.74
CA ARG A 207 1.83 -15.34 4.43
C ARG A 207 0.67 -14.39 4.21
N ALA A 208 0.27 -13.70 5.27
CA ALA A 208 -0.74 -12.64 5.19
C ALA A 208 -0.11 -11.36 4.67
N PHE A 209 -0.70 -10.76 3.66
CA PHE A 209 -0.30 -9.45 3.15
C PHE A 209 -0.55 -8.37 4.21
N SER A 210 0.41 -7.50 4.44
CA SER A 210 0.36 -6.48 5.48
C SER A 210 0.00 -5.08 4.95
N GLY A 211 -0.45 -4.97 3.70
CA GLY A 211 -0.95 -3.71 3.13
C GLY A 211 0.14 -2.69 2.78
N ILE A 212 1.40 -3.11 2.69
CA ILE A 212 2.54 -2.27 2.30
C ILE A 212 3.38 -3.05 1.29
N HIS A 213 3.70 -2.41 0.16
CA HIS A 213 4.57 -3.00 -0.86
C HIS A 213 5.30 -1.93 -1.69
N LEU A 214 6.37 -2.35 -2.34
CA LEU A 214 7.12 -1.57 -3.32
C LEU A 214 6.88 -2.12 -4.72
N ILE A 215 6.84 -1.26 -5.71
CA ILE A 215 6.76 -1.57 -7.15
C ILE A 215 7.84 -0.76 -7.86
#